data_7afe07f4e58bc05f466259107330d5ac
#
_entry.id   7afe07f4e58bc05f466259107330d5ac
#
_cell.length_a   1.000
_cell.length_b   1.000
_cell.length_c   1.000
_cell.angle_alpha   90.00
_cell.angle_beta   90.00
_cell.angle_gamma   90.00
#
_symmetry.space_group_name_H-M   'P 1'
#
loop_
_entity.id
_entity.type
_entity.pdbx_description
1 polymer ?
#
loop_
_entity_poly.entity_id
_entity_poly.type
_entity_poly.pdbx_seq_one_letter_code
_entity_poly.pdbx_strand_id
1 'polypeptide(L)'
;LNAGWISQRLPFLENVTWARVLVIVVNLWVGIPYTIMQVTGILQNIPADQYESARIDGANAFQQFTNITLPYMLFVMTPYLITQFTGNINNFNVIYLLTRGEPMYVGNSAGGTDLLVTWLYKLSVDQQKYNLAAVIGIFTFVVLSIVSLVTYRSSGSYKDEEGFK
;
A
#
# COMPACT_ATOMS: atom_id res chain seq x y z
N LEU A 1 7.25 29.03 -9.21
CA LEU A 1 7.90 29.89 -10.24
C LEU A 1 8.68 31.03 -9.59
N ASN A 2 8.13 31.67 -8.56
CA ASN A 2 8.79 32.84 -7.92
C ASN A 2 10.07 32.52 -7.13
N ALA A 3 10.31 31.25 -6.79
CA ALA A 3 11.52 30.81 -6.09
C ALA A 3 12.66 30.38 -7.04
N GLY A 4 12.47 30.44 -8.35
CA GLY A 4 13.49 30.11 -9.36
C GLY A 4 13.88 28.61 -9.45
N TRP A 5 13.23 27.75 -8.69
CA TRP A 5 13.56 26.32 -8.64
C TRP A 5 12.99 25.52 -9.81
N ILE A 6 11.95 26.05 -10.44
CA ILE A 6 11.27 25.41 -11.58
C ILE A 6 11.06 26.46 -12.66
N SER A 7 11.60 26.25 -13.85
CA SER A 7 11.49 27.17 -14.98
C SER A 7 10.12 27.12 -15.69
N GLN A 8 9.42 26.00 -15.56
CA GLN A 8 8.10 25.76 -16.19
C GLN A 8 7.16 25.07 -15.22
N ARG A 9 5.85 25.21 -15.41
CA ARG A 9 4.86 24.45 -14.67
C ARG A 9 5.01 22.97 -14.97
N LEU A 10 5.08 22.12 -13.97
CA LEU A 10 5.09 20.67 -14.14
C LEU A 10 3.70 20.20 -14.59
N PRO A 11 3.59 19.45 -15.68
CA PRO A 11 2.31 19.02 -16.28
C PRO A 11 1.74 17.80 -15.52
N PHE A 12 1.47 17.92 -14.23
CA PHE A 12 1.03 16.81 -13.38
C PHE A 12 -0.27 16.14 -13.85
N LEU A 13 -1.19 16.89 -14.46
CA LEU A 13 -2.46 16.36 -14.95
C LEU A 13 -2.52 16.19 -16.48
N GLU A 14 -1.49 16.65 -17.18
CA GLU A 14 -1.42 16.58 -18.64
C GLU A 14 -0.54 15.40 -19.11
N ASN A 15 0.46 15.05 -18.31
CA ASN A 15 1.40 13.96 -18.61
C ASN A 15 1.19 12.79 -17.63
N VAL A 16 0.95 11.61 -18.19
CA VAL A 16 0.67 10.37 -17.42
C VAL A 16 1.78 10.04 -16.43
N THR A 17 3.03 10.19 -16.83
CA THR A 17 4.18 9.87 -15.95
C THR A 17 4.22 10.80 -14.74
N TRP A 18 4.08 12.11 -14.95
CA TRP A 18 4.03 13.08 -13.86
C TRP A 18 2.81 12.90 -12.95
N ALA A 19 1.65 12.58 -13.55
CA ALA A 19 0.44 12.28 -12.78
C ALA A 19 0.62 11.06 -11.88
N ARG A 20 1.25 9.98 -12.38
CA ARG A 20 1.57 8.79 -11.58
C ARG A 20 2.57 9.08 -10.48
N VAL A 21 3.62 9.83 -10.75
CA VAL A 21 4.58 10.25 -9.74
C VAL A 21 3.89 11.05 -8.63
N LEU A 22 3.03 11.99 -9.00
CA LEU A 22 2.26 12.79 -8.03
C LEU A 22 1.37 11.89 -7.15
N VAL A 23 0.64 10.95 -7.76
CA VAL A 23 -0.20 9.99 -7.03
C VAL A 23 0.64 9.18 -6.03
N ILE A 24 1.80 8.66 -6.44
CA ILE A 24 2.69 7.89 -5.56
C ILE A 24 3.18 8.75 -4.39
N VAL A 25 3.64 9.97 -4.66
CA VAL A 25 4.14 10.88 -3.62
C VAL A 25 3.05 11.21 -2.60
N VAL A 26 1.85 11.54 -3.07
CA VAL A 26 0.72 11.86 -2.17
C VAL A 26 0.28 10.62 -1.39
N ASN A 27 0.24 9.44 -2.04
CA ASN A 27 -0.10 8.20 -1.35
C ASN A 27 0.91 7.85 -0.25
N LEU A 28 2.20 8.03 -0.49
CA LEU A 28 3.24 7.88 0.53
C LEU A 28 3.06 8.89 1.66
N TRP A 29 2.80 10.15 1.32
CA TRP A 29 2.56 11.21 2.31
C TRP A 29 1.41 10.86 3.26
N VAL A 30 0.32 10.32 2.74
CA VAL A 30 -0.86 9.92 3.53
C VAL A 30 -0.59 8.64 4.33
N GLY A 31 0.12 7.66 3.75
CA GLY A 31 0.33 6.33 4.35
C GLY A 31 1.45 6.26 5.39
N ILE A 32 2.52 7.02 5.21
CA ILE A 32 3.71 6.98 6.09
C ILE A 32 3.39 7.27 7.55
N PRO A 33 2.65 8.34 7.92
CA PRO A 33 2.38 8.65 9.33
C PRO A 33 1.65 7.51 10.05
N TYR A 34 0.68 6.88 9.39
CA TYR A 34 -0.03 5.73 9.95
C TYR A 34 0.88 4.51 10.13
N THR A 35 1.72 4.23 9.15
CA THR A 35 2.70 3.14 9.23
C THR A 35 3.71 3.38 10.35
N ILE A 36 4.17 4.62 10.56
CA ILE A 36 5.05 4.98 11.68
C ILE A 36 4.38 4.66 13.02
N MET A 37 3.12 5.03 13.20
CA MET A 37 2.38 4.71 14.44
C MET A 37 2.30 3.21 14.68
N GLN A 38 1.98 2.42 13.67
CA GLN A 38 1.89 0.95 13.78
C GLN A 38 3.26 0.35 14.14
N VAL A 39 4.31 0.72 13.44
CA VAL A 39 5.67 0.24 13.69
C VAL A 39 6.13 0.61 15.10
N THR A 40 5.89 1.86 15.53
CA THR A 40 6.27 2.32 16.85
C THR A 40 5.58 1.50 17.95
N GLY A 41 4.28 1.23 17.81
CA GLY A 41 3.55 0.40 18.75
C GLY A 41 4.08 -1.04 18.83
N ILE A 42 4.46 -1.62 17.70
CA ILE A 42 5.05 -2.97 17.66
C ILE A 42 6.42 -3.00 18.32
N LEU A 43 7.27 -2.01 18.04
CA LEU A 43 8.62 -1.94 18.62
C LEU A 43 8.60 -1.82 20.16
N GLN A 44 7.61 -1.15 20.72
CA GLN A 44 7.44 -1.03 22.17
C GLN A 44 7.08 -2.35 22.87
N ASN A 45 6.58 -3.33 22.12
CA ASN A 45 6.23 -4.64 22.67
C ASN A 45 7.39 -5.65 22.65
N ILE A 46 8.55 -5.30 22.08
CA ILE A 46 9.73 -6.16 22.12
C ILE A 46 10.34 -6.07 23.54
N PRO A 47 10.49 -7.20 24.27
CA PRO A 47 11.06 -7.20 25.61
C PRO A 47 12.49 -6.65 25.62
N ALA A 48 12.79 -5.73 26.56
CA ALA A 48 14.12 -5.12 26.69
C ALA A 48 15.21 -6.17 26.98
N ASP A 49 14.85 -7.23 27.71
CA ASP A 49 15.75 -8.32 28.07
C ASP A 49 16.40 -8.99 26.85
N GLN A 50 15.71 -9.05 25.71
CA GLN A 50 16.27 -9.61 24.48
C GLN A 50 17.44 -8.75 23.95
N TYR A 51 17.32 -7.44 24.06
CA TYR A 51 18.39 -6.52 23.65
C TYR A 51 19.55 -6.51 24.66
N GLU A 52 19.23 -6.64 25.94
CA GLU A 52 20.25 -6.71 26.99
C GLU A 52 21.08 -7.98 26.85
N SER A 53 20.43 -9.14 26.69
CA SER A 53 21.12 -10.41 26.46
C SER A 53 22.01 -10.36 25.20
N ALA A 54 21.48 -9.84 24.10
CA ALA A 54 22.25 -9.69 22.88
C ALA A 54 23.48 -8.76 23.03
N ARG A 55 23.38 -7.73 23.88
CA ARG A 55 24.53 -6.85 24.20
C ARG A 55 25.59 -7.58 25.02
N ILE A 56 25.18 -8.39 25.97
CA ILE A 56 26.09 -9.24 26.78
C ILE A 56 26.84 -10.21 25.85
N ASP A 57 26.16 -10.76 24.84
CA ASP A 57 26.74 -11.64 23.82
C ASP A 57 27.61 -10.89 22.79
N GLY A 58 27.74 -9.56 22.91
CA GLY A 58 28.58 -8.74 22.04
C GLY A 58 27.93 -8.36 20.70
N ALA A 59 26.61 -8.51 20.55
CA ALA A 59 25.92 -8.14 19.33
C ALA A 59 25.90 -6.61 19.12
N ASN A 60 26.31 -6.18 17.94
CA ASN A 60 26.23 -4.78 17.56
C ASN A 60 24.77 -4.39 17.16
N ALA A 61 24.52 -3.07 16.98
CA ALA A 61 23.17 -2.56 16.68
C ALA A 61 22.56 -3.15 15.39
N PHE A 62 23.36 -3.41 14.36
CA PHE A 62 22.89 -4.01 13.12
C PHE A 62 22.49 -5.48 13.31
N GLN A 63 23.26 -6.24 14.10
CA GLN A 63 22.93 -7.63 14.45
C GLN A 63 21.66 -7.69 15.31
N GLN A 64 21.49 -6.79 16.29
CA GLN A 64 20.27 -6.69 17.08
C GLN A 64 19.06 -6.37 16.18
N PHE A 65 19.21 -5.43 15.25
CA PHE A 65 18.15 -5.10 14.30
C PHE A 65 17.76 -6.29 13.42
N THR A 66 18.73 -6.97 12.80
CA THR A 66 18.47 -8.06 11.84
C THR A 66 17.99 -9.34 12.50
N ASN A 67 18.43 -9.65 13.72
CA ASN A 67 18.13 -10.93 14.37
C ASN A 67 17.02 -10.85 15.44
N ILE A 68 16.71 -9.66 15.97
CA ILE A 68 15.67 -9.48 16.97
C ILE A 68 14.54 -8.62 16.41
N THR A 69 14.85 -7.36 16.04
CA THR A 69 13.83 -6.38 15.68
C THR A 69 13.09 -6.74 14.40
N LEU A 70 13.82 -6.99 13.32
CA LEU A 70 13.26 -7.21 11.99
C LEU A 70 12.39 -8.49 11.91
N PRO A 71 12.81 -9.66 12.42
CA PRO A 71 11.99 -10.86 12.39
C PRO A 71 10.70 -10.69 13.20
N TYR A 72 10.79 -10.11 14.39
CA TYR A 72 9.63 -9.83 15.23
C TYR A 72 8.64 -8.88 14.53
N MET A 73 9.16 -7.78 13.99
CA MET A 73 8.33 -6.82 13.24
C MET A 73 7.63 -7.48 12.05
N LEU A 74 8.35 -8.22 11.22
CA LEU A 74 7.76 -8.86 10.03
C LEU A 74 6.68 -9.87 10.42
N PHE A 75 6.90 -10.62 11.51
CA PHE A 75 5.92 -11.56 12.02
C PHE A 75 4.62 -10.85 12.44
N VAL A 76 4.72 -9.84 13.31
CA VAL A 76 3.55 -9.12 13.83
C VAL A 76 2.88 -8.24 12.75
N MET A 77 3.67 -7.68 11.83
CA MET A 77 3.15 -6.79 10.78
C MET A 77 2.55 -7.53 9.58
N THR A 78 2.70 -8.83 9.45
CA THR A 78 2.21 -9.57 8.26
C THR A 78 0.74 -9.29 7.92
N PRO A 79 -0.24 -9.36 8.84
CA PRO A 79 -1.63 -9.06 8.54
C PRO A 79 -1.82 -7.61 8.08
N TYR A 80 -1.11 -6.68 8.71
CA TYR A 80 -1.13 -5.26 8.34
C TYR A 80 -0.58 -5.04 6.92
N LEU A 81 0.55 -5.66 6.57
CA LEU A 81 1.16 -5.54 5.25
C LEU A 81 0.26 -6.08 4.13
N ILE A 82 -0.43 -7.21 4.38
CA ILE A 82 -1.41 -7.77 3.45
C ILE A 82 -2.58 -6.79 3.25
N THR A 83 -3.09 -6.23 4.33
CA THR A 83 -4.17 -5.25 4.28
C THR A 83 -3.73 -3.97 3.54
N GLN A 84 -2.53 -3.47 3.78
CA GLN A 84 -1.97 -2.32 3.09
C GLN A 84 -1.78 -2.58 1.59
N PHE A 85 -1.28 -3.75 1.22
CA PHE A 85 -1.13 -4.14 -0.18
C PHE A 85 -2.49 -4.15 -0.89
N THR A 86 -3.48 -4.82 -0.31
CA THR A 86 -4.84 -4.91 -0.86
C THR A 86 -5.49 -3.52 -0.93
N GLY A 87 -5.33 -2.71 0.12
CA GLY A 87 -5.85 -1.35 0.18
C GLY A 87 -5.23 -0.41 -0.85
N ASN A 88 -3.94 -0.58 -1.17
CA ASN A 88 -3.29 0.22 -2.21
C ASN A 88 -3.75 -0.16 -3.64
N ILE A 89 -4.05 -1.42 -3.90
CA ILE A 89 -4.65 -1.84 -5.18
C ILE A 89 -6.07 -1.27 -5.33
N ASN A 90 -6.82 -1.17 -4.23
CA ASN A 90 -8.16 -0.61 -4.18
C ASN A 90 -8.19 0.84 -3.67
N ASN A 91 -7.14 1.62 -3.87
CA ASN A 91 -7.08 3.00 -3.37
C ASN A 91 -7.93 3.95 -4.21
N PHE A 92 -9.21 4.00 -3.88
CA PHE A 92 -10.15 4.90 -4.54
C PHE A 92 -9.87 6.37 -4.24
N ASN A 93 -9.68 6.69 -2.96
CA ASN A 93 -9.69 8.08 -2.47
C ASN A 93 -8.56 8.92 -3.06
N VAL A 94 -7.33 8.43 -3.01
CA VAL A 94 -6.17 9.19 -3.51
C VAL A 94 -6.31 9.45 -5.01
N ILE A 95 -6.68 8.45 -5.78
CA ILE A 95 -6.84 8.60 -7.23
C ILE A 95 -8.00 9.53 -7.57
N TYR A 96 -9.17 9.28 -6.97
CA TYR A 96 -10.38 10.03 -7.32
C TYR A 96 -10.30 11.50 -6.91
N LEU A 97 -9.78 11.80 -5.72
CA LEU A 97 -9.69 13.17 -5.22
C LEU A 97 -8.54 13.96 -5.85
N LEU A 98 -7.44 13.31 -6.24
CA LEU A 98 -6.27 13.98 -6.77
C LEU A 98 -6.32 14.18 -8.28
N THR A 99 -6.60 13.12 -9.04
CA THR A 99 -6.51 13.12 -10.50
C THR A 99 -7.83 12.79 -11.19
N ARG A 100 -8.78 12.19 -10.51
CA ARG A 100 -9.98 11.59 -11.10
C ARG A 100 -9.66 10.60 -12.23
N GLY A 101 -8.47 9.98 -12.16
CA GLY A 101 -7.98 9.07 -13.19
C GLY A 101 -7.29 9.74 -14.38
N GLU A 102 -7.23 11.09 -14.43
CA GLU A 102 -6.56 11.83 -15.51
C GLU A 102 -5.04 11.55 -15.56
N PRO A 103 -4.39 11.77 -16.71
CA PRO A 103 -4.95 12.17 -18.01
C PRO A 103 -5.70 11.05 -18.72
N MET A 104 -6.75 11.40 -19.44
CA MET A 104 -7.52 10.44 -20.24
C MET A 104 -6.81 10.14 -21.56
N TYR A 105 -6.86 8.88 -21.98
CA TYR A 105 -6.45 8.50 -23.34
C TYR A 105 -7.61 8.66 -24.30
N VAL A 106 -7.34 9.19 -25.51
CA VAL A 106 -8.36 9.35 -26.54
C VAL A 106 -8.99 7.99 -26.89
N GLY A 107 -10.30 7.92 -26.81
CA GLY A 107 -11.07 6.70 -27.11
C GLY A 107 -11.18 5.69 -25.97
N ASN A 108 -10.54 5.93 -24.81
CA ASN A 108 -10.62 5.04 -23.65
C ASN A 108 -11.57 5.58 -22.58
N SER A 109 -12.19 4.68 -21.84
CA SER A 109 -13.01 5.00 -20.66
C SER A 109 -12.20 5.03 -19.35
N ALA A 110 -10.96 4.51 -19.37
CA ALA A 110 -10.02 4.55 -18.27
C ALA A 110 -8.90 5.56 -18.56
N GLY A 111 -8.51 6.33 -17.59
CA GLY A 111 -7.40 7.26 -17.69
C GLY A 111 -6.06 6.66 -17.23
N GLY A 112 -5.00 7.44 -17.37
CA GLY A 112 -3.62 7.02 -17.12
C GLY A 112 -3.27 6.75 -15.67
N THR A 113 -4.06 7.27 -14.73
CA THR A 113 -3.91 7.05 -13.29
C THR A 113 -5.06 6.26 -12.68
N ASP A 114 -6.03 5.79 -13.47
CA ASP A 114 -7.12 4.96 -12.94
C ASP A 114 -6.60 3.63 -12.40
N LEU A 115 -7.13 3.25 -11.26
CA LEU A 115 -7.14 1.89 -10.77
C LEU A 115 -8.46 1.21 -11.17
N LEU A 116 -8.53 -0.11 -11.05
CA LEU A 116 -9.76 -0.85 -11.36
C LEU A 116 -10.96 -0.34 -10.57
N VAL A 117 -10.77 0.03 -9.31
CA VAL A 117 -11.84 0.57 -8.45
C VAL A 117 -12.34 1.95 -8.90
N THR A 118 -11.46 2.84 -9.34
CA THR A 118 -11.87 4.17 -9.83
C THR A 118 -12.50 4.08 -11.21
N TRP A 119 -11.99 3.19 -12.06
CA TRP A 119 -12.61 2.92 -13.36
C TRP A 119 -13.99 2.26 -13.21
N LEU A 120 -14.14 1.28 -12.31
CA LEU A 120 -15.44 0.69 -11.96
C LEU A 120 -16.44 1.76 -11.52
N TYR A 121 -16.00 2.69 -10.67
CA TYR A 121 -16.85 3.80 -10.23
C TYR A 121 -17.33 4.65 -11.41
N LYS A 122 -16.44 5.07 -12.30
CA LYS A 122 -16.79 5.83 -13.52
C LYS A 122 -17.78 5.05 -14.41
N LEU A 123 -17.55 3.75 -14.60
CA LEU A 123 -18.45 2.91 -15.40
C LEU A 123 -19.84 2.81 -14.77
N SER A 124 -19.93 2.70 -13.44
CA SER A 124 -21.22 2.56 -12.76
C SER A 124 -21.94 3.89 -12.60
N VAL A 125 -21.27 4.92 -12.10
CA VAL A 125 -21.89 6.20 -11.74
C VAL A 125 -22.01 7.14 -12.93
N ASP A 126 -20.92 7.34 -13.69
CA ASP A 126 -20.89 8.33 -14.78
C ASP A 126 -21.47 7.76 -16.07
N GLN A 127 -21.20 6.48 -16.38
CA GLN A 127 -21.61 5.85 -17.63
C GLN A 127 -22.82 4.89 -17.53
N GLN A 128 -23.27 4.60 -16.31
CA GLN A 128 -24.39 3.68 -16.01
C GLN A 128 -24.23 2.27 -16.64
N LYS A 129 -22.98 1.85 -16.88
CA LYS A 129 -22.62 0.53 -17.42
C LYS A 129 -22.44 -0.49 -16.30
N TYR A 130 -23.52 -0.77 -15.56
CA TYR A 130 -23.51 -1.63 -14.38
C TYR A 130 -22.96 -3.03 -14.63
N ASN A 131 -23.24 -3.60 -15.80
CA ASN A 131 -22.77 -4.95 -16.15
C ASN A 131 -21.24 -5.03 -16.19
N LEU A 132 -20.58 -4.05 -16.83
CA LEU A 132 -19.11 -4.00 -16.88
C LEU A 132 -18.51 -3.69 -15.50
N ALA A 133 -19.11 -2.78 -14.76
CA ALA A 133 -18.69 -2.45 -13.41
C ALA A 133 -18.76 -3.69 -12.49
N ALA A 134 -19.85 -4.47 -12.57
CA ALA A 134 -20.01 -5.71 -11.79
C ALA A 134 -18.90 -6.74 -12.13
N VAL A 135 -18.59 -6.93 -13.41
CA VAL A 135 -17.54 -7.86 -13.85
C VAL A 135 -16.18 -7.43 -13.28
N ILE A 136 -15.83 -6.14 -13.38
CA ILE A 136 -14.57 -5.62 -12.83
C ILE A 136 -14.53 -5.80 -11.32
N GLY A 137 -15.62 -5.53 -10.61
CA GLY A 137 -15.72 -5.71 -9.17
C GLY A 137 -15.50 -7.15 -8.73
N ILE A 138 -16.17 -8.11 -9.36
CA ILE A 138 -16.02 -9.54 -9.09
C ILE A 138 -14.60 -10.00 -9.41
N PHE A 139 -14.06 -9.62 -10.57
CA PHE A 139 -12.70 -9.98 -10.96
C PHE A 139 -11.67 -9.46 -9.95
N THR A 140 -11.76 -8.19 -9.58
CA THR A 140 -10.86 -7.59 -8.59
C THR A 140 -10.97 -8.30 -7.24
N PHE A 141 -12.18 -8.58 -6.78
CA PHE A 141 -12.41 -9.31 -5.54
C PHE A 141 -11.77 -10.70 -5.56
N VAL A 142 -11.98 -11.48 -6.61
CA VAL A 142 -11.42 -12.83 -6.73
C VAL A 142 -9.89 -12.80 -6.73
N VAL A 143 -9.28 -11.92 -7.53
CA VAL A 143 -7.83 -11.80 -7.61
C VAL A 143 -7.23 -11.40 -6.26
N LEU A 144 -7.78 -10.37 -5.60
CA LEU A 144 -7.27 -9.90 -4.31
C LEU A 144 -7.49 -10.95 -3.21
N SER A 145 -8.61 -11.66 -3.22
CA SER A 145 -8.86 -12.74 -2.26
C SER A 145 -7.85 -13.87 -2.40
N ILE A 146 -7.55 -14.30 -3.62
CA ILE A 146 -6.54 -15.34 -3.87
C ILE A 146 -5.16 -14.88 -3.41
N VAL A 147 -4.73 -13.68 -3.79
CA VAL A 147 -3.43 -13.14 -3.40
C VAL A 147 -3.32 -13.03 -1.88
N SER A 148 -4.34 -12.49 -1.22
CA SER A 148 -4.36 -12.33 0.24
C SER A 148 -4.31 -13.68 0.95
N LEU A 149 -5.10 -14.67 0.52
CA LEU A 149 -5.12 -16.02 1.10
C LEU A 149 -3.77 -16.73 0.92
N VAL A 150 -3.18 -16.67 -0.27
CA VAL A 150 -1.88 -17.29 -0.55
C VAL A 150 -0.79 -16.64 0.30
N THR A 151 -0.76 -15.31 0.36
CA THR A 151 0.23 -14.57 1.15
C THR A 151 0.07 -14.85 2.64
N TYR A 152 -1.16 -14.84 3.16
CA TYR A 152 -1.43 -15.13 4.57
C TYR A 152 -1.02 -16.55 4.95
N ARG A 153 -1.42 -17.57 4.18
CA ARG A 153 -1.04 -18.97 4.42
C ARG A 153 0.46 -19.24 4.34
N SER A 154 1.18 -18.44 3.54
CA SER A 154 2.63 -18.54 3.41
C SER A 154 3.37 -17.82 4.54
N SER A 155 2.67 -17.04 5.37
CA SER A 155 3.27 -16.23 6.43
C SER A 155 3.59 -17.06 7.67
N GLY A 156 4.61 -16.62 8.43
CA GLY A 156 4.96 -17.20 9.74
C GLY A 156 3.81 -17.08 10.74
N SER A 157 3.06 -15.99 10.71
CA SER A 157 1.92 -15.74 11.59
C SER A 157 0.85 -16.84 11.50
N TYR A 158 0.59 -17.36 10.28
CA TYR A 158 -0.37 -18.46 10.11
C TYR A 158 0.15 -19.79 10.68
N LYS A 159 1.44 -20.08 10.50
CA LYS A 159 2.03 -21.33 10.97
C LYS A 159 2.07 -21.44 12.48
N ASP A 160 2.27 -20.33 13.18
CA ASP A 160 2.31 -20.31 14.65
C ASP A 160 0.90 -20.38 15.27
N GLU A 161 -0.14 -19.87 14.61
CA GLU A 161 -1.53 -20.08 15.03
C GLU A 161 -1.92 -21.57 15.00
N GLU A 162 -1.41 -22.35 14.03
CA GLU A 162 -1.63 -23.80 13.98
C GLU A 162 -0.80 -24.57 15.03
N GLY A 163 0.35 -24.02 15.44
CA GLY A 163 1.21 -24.62 16.47
C GLY A 163 0.65 -24.51 17.89
N PHE A 164 -0.34 -23.65 18.13
CA PHE A 164 -1.06 -23.50 19.40
C PHE A 164 -2.29 -24.42 19.54
N LYS A 165 -2.57 -25.26 18.57
CA LYS A 165 -3.58 -26.33 18.64
C LYS A 165 -2.92 -27.67 18.91
#